data_9c4eb2f5793dde28b8d5bd4a21b14eb5
#
_entry.id   9c4eb2f5793dde28b8d5bd4a21b14eb5
#
_cell.length_a   1.000
_cell.length_b   1.000
_cell.length_c   1.000
_cell.angle_alpha   90.00
_cell.angle_beta   90.00
_cell.angle_gamma   90.00
#
_symmetry.space_group_name_H-M   'P 1'
#
loop_
_entity.id
_entity.type
_entity.pdbx_description
1 polymer ?
#
loop_
_entity_poly.entity_id
_entity_poly.type
_entity_poly.pdbx_seq_one_letter_code
_entity_poly.pdbx_strand_id
1 'polypeptide(L)'
;MNRPIRFFSFRLSLTFAALLLITASGAAAQSTAPDIKYATAFTIQSFDTYRLLTVTRPWRGADRTFEYLFVKRGTPDPEGYPGAQRIETPVSSVASLAATHLAFLGRLGTLDRLTAIANPQYVSSETVQAGIAAGTIAAVGNGPDVDLEELLSVNPDVVTTFAMGKSTKDDYQQLLSLGMKTLIFSDYMEETPLGRAEWIKVMALLFDQEAEAERIFDDIERRYLALTEISAKLEVKPSVIMGSSSGTSRHLCHQLESPFITTEIRIIQQTIRI
;
A
#
# COMPACT_ATOMS: atom_id res chain seq x y z
N MET A 1 60.63 -79.74 -21.30
CA MET A 1 61.12 -78.50 -20.66
C MET A 1 60.07 -77.44 -20.88
N ASN A 2 59.12 -77.40 -19.99
CA ASN A 2 57.94 -76.45 -20.06
C ASN A 2 58.18 -75.30 -19.07
N ARG A 3 58.18 -74.07 -19.60
CA ARG A 3 58.13 -72.88 -18.75
C ARG A 3 56.71 -72.31 -18.79
N PRO A 4 56.09 -72.00 -17.68
CA PRO A 4 54.78 -71.40 -17.66
C PRO A 4 54.85 -69.88 -17.84
N ILE A 5 53.93 -69.35 -18.67
CA ILE A 5 53.73 -67.93 -18.94
C ILE A 5 52.93 -67.34 -17.75
N ARG A 6 53.54 -66.37 -17.08
CA ARG A 6 52.82 -65.55 -16.04
C ARG A 6 51.97 -64.47 -16.70
N PHE A 7 50.64 -64.56 -16.58
CA PHE A 7 49.74 -63.51 -16.89
C PHE A 7 49.78 -62.43 -15.80
N PHE A 8 50.17 -61.23 -16.20
CA PHE A 8 50.19 -60.05 -15.36
C PHE A 8 48.81 -59.38 -15.47
N SER A 9 47.98 -59.52 -14.43
CA SER A 9 46.66 -58.90 -14.37
C SER A 9 46.83 -57.45 -14.03
N PHE A 10 46.65 -56.57 -15.00
CA PHE A 10 46.57 -55.12 -14.82
C PHE A 10 45.18 -54.78 -14.31
N ARG A 11 45.02 -54.50 -13.01
CA ARG A 11 43.82 -54.00 -12.44
C ARG A 11 43.75 -52.48 -12.67
N LEU A 12 42.96 -52.07 -13.65
CA LEU A 12 42.65 -50.68 -13.92
C LEU A 12 41.61 -50.22 -12.89
N SER A 13 42.05 -49.51 -11.85
CA SER A 13 41.17 -48.85 -10.87
C SER A 13 40.58 -47.60 -11.52
N LEU A 14 39.31 -47.66 -11.95
CA LEU A 14 38.52 -46.48 -12.33
C LEU A 14 38.06 -45.80 -11.04
N THR A 15 38.75 -44.74 -10.63
CA THR A 15 38.28 -43.80 -9.66
C THR A 15 37.27 -42.87 -10.33
N PHE A 16 35.99 -43.13 -10.10
CA PHE A 16 34.90 -42.25 -10.50
C PHE A 16 34.89 -41.05 -9.55
N ALA A 17 35.51 -39.94 -9.96
CA ALA A 17 35.36 -38.65 -9.28
C ALA A 17 33.98 -38.09 -9.61
N ALA A 18 32.99 -38.33 -8.72
CA ALA A 18 31.69 -37.68 -8.77
C ALA A 18 31.89 -36.23 -8.40
N LEU A 19 31.93 -35.35 -9.40
CA LEU A 19 31.88 -33.90 -9.25
C LEU A 19 30.45 -33.51 -8.82
N LEU A 20 30.24 -33.37 -7.51
CA LEU A 20 28.99 -32.81 -6.96
C LEU A 20 28.93 -31.32 -7.31
N LEU A 21 28.24 -30.99 -8.39
CA LEU A 21 27.78 -29.61 -8.66
C LEU A 21 26.73 -29.27 -7.61
N ILE A 22 27.15 -28.64 -6.52
CA ILE A 22 26.25 -27.95 -5.59
C ILE A 22 25.78 -26.70 -6.32
N THR A 23 24.62 -26.79 -6.98
CA THR A 23 23.88 -25.61 -7.37
C THR A 23 23.38 -24.96 -6.08
N ALA A 24 24.13 -23.98 -5.60
CA ALA A 24 23.64 -23.07 -4.59
C ALA A 24 22.50 -22.28 -5.22
N SER A 25 21.28 -22.85 -5.17
CA SER A 25 20.07 -22.05 -5.26
C SER A 25 20.13 -21.11 -4.07
N GLY A 26 20.55 -19.89 -4.31
CA GLY A 26 20.44 -18.81 -3.35
C GLY A 26 18.95 -18.62 -3.06
N ALA A 27 18.45 -19.31 -2.02
CA ALA A 27 17.21 -18.93 -1.41
C ALA A 27 17.47 -17.53 -0.87
N ALA A 28 16.96 -16.50 -1.59
CA ALA A 28 16.89 -15.15 -1.08
C ALA A 28 16.22 -15.25 0.29
N ALA A 29 16.91 -14.85 1.35
CA ALA A 29 16.35 -14.85 2.68
C ALA A 29 15.10 -13.98 2.62
N GLN A 30 13.93 -14.59 2.81
CA GLN A 30 12.69 -13.84 2.89
C GLN A 30 12.79 -12.97 4.15
N SER A 31 13.00 -11.66 3.95
CA SER A 31 12.69 -10.68 4.98
C SER A 31 11.23 -10.93 5.36
N THR A 32 10.94 -11.04 6.65
CA THR A 32 9.58 -11.29 7.14
C THR A 32 8.65 -10.27 6.52
N ALA A 33 7.70 -10.76 5.69
CA ALA A 33 6.67 -9.89 5.12
C ALA A 33 5.89 -9.24 6.27
N PRO A 34 5.45 -7.96 6.12
CA PRO A 34 4.58 -7.36 7.11
C PRO A 34 3.35 -8.25 7.29
N ASP A 35 2.99 -8.53 8.54
CA ASP A 35 1.81 -9.32 8.87
C ASP A 35 0.56 -8.49 8.55
N ILE A 36 -0.20 -8.92 7.54
CA ILE A 36 -1.46 -8.27 7.16
C ILE A 36 -2.60 -9.02 7.84
N LYS A 37 -3.18 -8.40 8.87
CA LYS A 37 -4.15 -9.04 9.78
C LYS A 37 -5.61 -8.79 9.40
N TYR A 38 -5.94 -7.61 8.89
CA TYR A 38 -7.32 -7.13 8.70
C TYR A 38 -7.62 -6.72 7.27
N ALA A 39 -6.65 -6.15 6.57
CA ALA A 39 -6.83 -5.74 5.18
C ALA A 39 -6.96 -6.97 4.27
N THR A 40 -7.85 -6.84 3.28
CA THR A 40 -8.18 -7.93 2.37
C THR A 40 -8.03 -7.54 0.90
N ALA A 41 -7.81 -6.26 0.64
CA ALA A 41 -7.72 -5.73 -0.72
C ALA A 41 -6.28 -5.67 -1.24
N PHE A 42 -5.28 -6.05 -0.45
CA PHE A 42 -3.90 -6.14 -0.89
C PHE A 42 -3.11 -7.27 -0.20
N THR A 43 -1.96 -7.60 -0.78
CA THR A 43 -0.94 -8.45 -0.17
C THR A 43 0.44 -7.83 -0.39
N ILE A 44 1.36 -8.06 0.55
CA ILE A 44 2.76 -7.63 0.45
C ILE A 44 3.66 -8.86 0.59
N GLN A 45 4.57 -9.06 -0.36
CA GLN A 45 5.65 -10.04 -0.26
C GLN A 45 6.97 -9.30 -0.14
N SER A 46 7.79 -9.70 0.83
CA SER A 46 9.07 -9.07 1.11
C SER A 46 10.23 -9.95 0.65
N PHE A 47 11.17 -9.31 -0.04
CA PHE A 47 12.42 -9.89 -0.49
C PHE A 47 13.58 -8.99 -0.02
N ASP A 48 14.81 -9.43 -0.15
CA ASP A 48 15.97 -8.69 0.37
C ASP A 48 16.09 -7.28 -0.20
N THR A 49 15.88 -7.13 -1.52
CA THR A 49 16.10 -5.88 -2.26
C THR A 49 14.83 -5.20 -2.74
N TYR A 50 13.69 -5.86 -2.62
CA TYR A 50 12.41 -5.31 -3.09
C TYR A 50 11.21 -5.82 -2.29
N ARG A 51 10.07 -5.17 -2.48
CA ARG A 51 8.74 -5.59 -2.02
C ARG A 51 7.82 -5.71 -3.22
N LEU A 52 6.99 -6.76 -3.23
CA LEU A 52 5.91 -6.91 -4.20
C LEU A 52 4.60 -6.64 -3.48
N LEU A 53 3.94 -5.57 -3.87
CA LEU A 53 2.56 -5.26 -3.48
C LEU A 53 1.63 -5.73 -4.59
N THR A 54 0.62 -6.50 -4.24
CA THR A 54 -0.49 -6.82 -5.13
C THR A 54 -1.78 -6.25 -4.56
N VAL A 55 -2.38 -5.28 -5.26
CA VAL A 55 -3.72 -4.76 -4.96
C VAL A 55 -4.72 -5.70 -5.64
N THR A 56 -5.39 -6.52 -4.83
CA THR A 56 -6.25 -7.61 -5.30
C THR A 56 -7.69 -7.15 -5.55
N ARG A 57 -8.14 -6.11 -4.86
CA ARG A 57 -9.48 -5.53 -5.01
C ARG A 57 -9.40 -4.01 -5.20
N PRO A 58 -8.97 -3.54 -6.38
CA PRO A 58 -8.79 -2.10 -6.62
C PRO A 58 -10.10 -1.31 -6.59
N TRP A 59 -11.23 -1.94 -6.93
CA TRP A 59 -12.60 -1.40 -6.82
C TRP A 59 -13.64 -2.54 -6.76
N ARG A 60 -14.89 -2.18 -6.53
CA ARG A 60 -15.98 -3.15 -6.47
C ARG A 60 -16.22 -3.81 -7.83
N GLY A 61 -16.10 -5.15 -7.87
CA GLY A 61 -16.31 -5.95 -9.09
C GLY A 61 -15.15 -5.86 -10.08
N ALA A 62 -13.96 -5.49 -9.61
CA ALA A 62 -12.75 -5.50 -10.44
C ALA A 62 -12.45 -6.92 -10.94
N ASP A 63 -12.07 -7.02 -12.22
CA ASP A 63 -11.64 -8.23 -12.92
C ASP A 63 -10.11 -8.31 -13.07
N ARG A 64 -9.38 -7.38 -12.43
CA ARG A 64 -7.93 -7.26 -12.51
C ARG A 64 -7.31 -6.91 -11.18
N THR A 65 -6.02 -7.18 -11.07
CA THR A 65 -5.15 -6.78 -9.97
C THR A 65 -4.11 -5.78 -10.46
N PHE A 66 -3.48 -5.07 -9.52
CA PHE A 66 -2.34 -4.21 -9.81
C PHE A 66 -1.14 -4.67 -9.01
N GLU A 67 -0.02 -4.79 -9.67
CA GLU A 67 1.24 -5.19 -9.06
C GLU A 67 2.24 -4.05 -9.08
N TYR A 68 2.95 -3.89 -7.96
CA TYR A 68 3.95 -2.84 -7.77
C TYR A 68 5.20 -3.45 -7.16
N LEU A 69 6.33 -3.17 -7.78
CA LEU A 69 7.65 -3.52 -7.27
C LEU A 69 8.27 -2.28 -6.63
N PHE A 70 8.42 -2.31 -5.32
CA PHE A 70 9.18 -1.31 -4.57
C PHE A 70 10.61 -1.80 -4.47
N VAL A 71 11.49 -1.21 -5.27
CA VAL A 71 12.88 -1.66 -5.44
C VAL A 71 13.81 -0.68 -4.76
N LYS A 72 14.66 -1.16 -3.87
CA LYS A 72 15.62 -0.31 -3.17
C LYS A 72 16.57 0.35 -4.16
N ARG A 73 16.79 1.63 -4.00
CA ARG A 73 17.68 2.43 -4.86
C ARG A 73 19.07 1.80 -4.97
N GLY A 74 19.56 1.70 -6.21
CA GLY A 74 20.88 1.14 -6.49
C GLY A 74 20.96 -0.38 -6.49
N THR A 75 19.82 -1.09 -6.40
CA THR A 75 19.76 -2.54 -6.54
C THR A 75 19.26 -2.95 -7.93
N PRO A 76 19.67 -4.13 -8.45
CA PRO A 76 19.17 -4.65 -9.72
C PRO A 76 17.65 -4.85 -9.69
N ASP A 77 17.03 -4.68 -10.85
CA ASP A 77 15.61 -4.94 -11.01
C ASP A 77 15.31 -6.44 -10.88
N PRO A 78 14.26 -6.81 -10.11
CA PRO A 78 13.84 -8.21 -10.04
C PRO A 78 13.23 -8.66 -11.38
N GLU A 79 13.56 -9.87 -11.79
CA GLU A 79 13.03 -10.49 -12.99
C GLU A 79 11.68 -11.19 -12.71
N GLY A 80 10.87 -11.39 -13.76
CA GLY A 80 9.65 -12.21 -13.67
C GLY A 80 8.35 -11.44 -13.42
N TYR A 81 8.37 -10.09 -13.44
CA TYR A 81 7.19 -9.25 -13.18
C TYR A 81 6.86 -8.29 -14.35
N PRO A 82 6.55 -8.79 -15.56
CA PRO A 82 6.45 -7.95 -16.76
C PRO A 82 5.29 -6.94 -16.73
N GLY A 83 4.30 -7.14 -15.84
CA GLY A 83 3.14 -6.24 -15.69
C GLY A 83 3.19 -5.33 -14.48
N ALA A 84 4.17 -5.48 -13.61
CA ALA A 84 4.26 -4.69 -12.38
C ALA A 84 4.85 -3.30 -12.65
N GLN A 85 4.29 -2.28 -11.98
CA GLN A 85 4.91 -0.96 -11.97
C GLN A 85 6.10 -0.94 -11.03
N ARG A 86 7.26 -0.54 -11.54
CA ARG A 86 8.47 -0.38 -10.73
C ARG A 86 8.51 1.00 -10.08
N ILE A 87 8.62 1.05 -8.77
CA ILE A 87 8.84 2.25 -7.95
C ILE A 87 10.16 2.09 -7.22
N GLU A 88 11.09 3.01 -7.44
CA GLU A 88 12.37 3.02 -6.73
C GLU A 88 12.21 3.70 -5.37
N THR A 89 12.68 3.05 -4.29
CA THR A 89 12.51 3.55 -2.93
C THR A 89 13.85 3.88 -2.26
N PRO A 90 13.84 4.81 -1.28
CA PRO A 90 12.72 5.67 -0.90
C PRO A 90 12.42 6.72 -1.98
N VAL A 91 11.14 7.09 -2.16
CA VAL A 91 10.73 8.17 -3.06
C VAL A 91 11.06 9.53 -2.43
N SER A 92 11.35 10.50 -3.29
CA SER A 92 11.65 11.88 -2.87
C SER A 92 10.43 12.79 -2.94
N SER A 93 9.45 12.44 -3.79
CA SER A 93 8.27 13.26 -4.02
C SER A 93 7.03 12.40 -4.29
N VAL A 94 5.89 12.86 -3.76
CA VAL A 94 4.58 12.21 -3.91
C VAL A 94 3.55 13.25 -4.30
N ALA A 95 2.75 12.96 -5.33
CA ALA A 95 1.49 13.64 -5.57
C ALA A 95 0.33 12.80 -5.01
N SER A 96 -0.61 13.41 -4.34
CA SER A 96 -1.79 12.71 -3.81
C SER A 96 -3.07 13.24 -4.43
N LEU A 97 -3.83 12.35 -5.08
CA LEU A 97 -5.12 12.71 -5.67
C LEU A 97 -6.30 12.48 -4.73
N ALA A 98 -6.02 12.10 -3.47
CA ALA A 98 -7.04 11.95 -2.44
C ALA A 98 -6.58 12.55 -1.10
N ALA A 99 -7.40 13.43 -0.52
CA ALA A 99 -7.11 14.03 0.79
C ALA A 99 -6.99 12.98 1.92
N THR A 100 -7.61 11.81 1.79
CA THR A 100 -7.53 10.72 2.77
C THR A 100 -6.12 10.15 2.91
N HIS A 101 -5.31 10.17 1.84
CA HIS A 101 -3.93 9.69 1.88
C HIS A 101 -3.02 10.55 2.76
N LEU A 102 -3.39 11.82 2.98
CA LEU A 102 -2.64 12.73 3.86
C LEU A 102 -2.56 12.23 5.30
N ALA A 103 -3.56 11.47 5.75
CA ALA A 103 -3.55 10.88 7.08
C ALA A 103 -2.40 9.87 7.23
N PHE A 104 -2.15 9.06 6.21
CA PHE A 104 -1.02 8.10 6.20
C PHE A 104 0.32 8.83 6.13
N LEU A 105 0.46 9.80 5.22
CA LEU A 105 1.68 10.62 5.10
C LEU A 105 1.99 11.36 6.40
N GLY A 106 0.96 11.94 7.03
CA GLY A 106 1.12 12.66 8.30
C GLY A 106 1.54 11.75 9.45
N ARG A 107 0.98 10.53 9.52
CA ARG A 107 1.34 9.56 10.56
C ARG A 107 2.73 8.99 10.40
N LEU A 108 3.20 8.83 9.16
CA LEU A 108 4.56 8.42 8.85
C LEU A 108 5.57 9.57 8.92
N GLY A 109 5.12 10.82 9.15
CA GLY A 109 6.00 11.98 9.21
C GLY A 109 6.61 12.37 7.86
N THR A 110 5.94 12.03 6.74
CA THR A 110 6.45 12.22 5.37
C THR A 110 5.68 13.28 4.57
N LEU A 111 4.96 14.19 5.24
CA LEU A 111 4.27 15.31 4.58
C LEU A 111 5.21 16.24 3.83
N ASP A 112 6.49 16.31 4.19
CA ASP A 112 7.54 17.04 3.49
C ASP A 112 7.84 16.48 2.09
N ARG A 113 7.38 15.26 1.80
CA ARG A 113 7.50 14.62 0.48
C ARG A 113 6.32 14.93 -0.44
N LEU A 114 5.25 15.54 0.07
CA LEU A 114 4.09 15.91 -0.73
C LEU A 114 4.41 17.12 -1.60
N THR A 115 4.31 16.95 -2.93
CA THR A 115 4.58 18.01 -3.92
C THR A 115 3.34 18.47 -4.67
N ALA A 116 2.28 17.65 -4.68
CA ALA A 116 1.02 18.03 -5.28
C ALA A 116 -0.18 17.36 -4.58
N ILE A 117 -1.31 18.05 -4.59
CA ILE A 117 -2.58 17.57 -4.01
C ILE A 117 -3.76 17.94 -4.90
N ALA A 118 -4.67 17.00 -5.15
CA ALA A 118 -5.95 17.30 -5.74
C ALA A 118 -6.96 17.73 -4.66
N ASN A 119 -7.93 18.58 -5.07
CA ASN A 119 -9.03 19.00 -4.22
C ASN A 119 -8.61 19.64 -2.87
N PRO A 120 -7.79 20.68 -2.88
CA PRO A 120 -7.23 21.31 -1.69
C PRO A 120 -8.29 21.82 -0.71
N GLN A 121 -9.53 22.05 -1.16
CA GLN A 121 -10.65 22.47 -0.32
C GLN A 121 -11.08 21.41 0.71
N TYR A 122 -10.71 20.14 0.52
CA TYR A 122 -10.97 19.05 1.47
C TYR A 122 -9.80 18.79 2.42
N VAL A 123 -8.71 19.52 2.28
CA VAL A 123 -7.51 19.36 3.13
C VAL A 123 -7.70 20.16 4.42
N SER A 124 -7.65 19.46 5.55
CA SER A 124 -7.73 20.08 6.90
C SER A 124 -6.36 20.27 7.56
N SER A 125 -5.29 19.72 6.99
CA SER A 125 -3.93 19.85 7.53
C SER A 125 -3.40 21.26 7.33
N GLU A 126 -3.11 21.98 8.42
CA GLU A 126 -2.53 23.32 8.40
C GLU A 126 -1.17 23.34 7.67
N THR A 127 -0.34 22.32 7.89
CA THR A 127 0.95 22.18 7.22
C THR A 127 0.81 22.10 5.70
N VAL A 128 -0.14 21.30 5.21
CA VAL A 128 -0.38 21.17 3.77
C VAL A 128 -0.99 22.45 3.20
N GLN A 129 -1.94 23.07 3.91
CA GLN A 129 -2.52 24.35 3.51
C GLN A 129 -1.45 25.46 3.43
N ALA A 130 -0.55 25.51 4.39
CA ALA A 130 0.59 26.44 4.35
C ALA A 130 1.52 26.17 3.16
N GLY A 131 1.78 24.89 2.84
CA GLY A 131 2.57 24.51 1.66
C GLY A 131 1.91 24.92 0.34
N ILE A 132 0.59 24.79 0.23
CA ILE A 132 -0.17 25.24 -0.94
C ILE A 132 -0.09 26.77 -1.05
N ALA A 133 -0.30 27.49 0.04
CA ALA A 133 -0.23 28.95 0.06
C ALA A 133 1.18 29.50 -0.27
N ALA A 134 2.22 28.76 0.11
CA ALA A 134 3.61 29.06 -0.20
C ALA A 134 4.05 28.63 -1.61
N GLY A 135 3.22 27.88 -2.36
CA GLY A 135 3.56 27.33 -3.67
C GLY A 135 4.55 26.16 -3.64
N THR A 136 4.81 25.57 -2.48
CA THR A 136 5.66 24.37 -2.35
C THR A 136 4.89 23.07 -2.59
N ILE A 137 3.56 23.12 -2.52
CA ILE A 137 2.66 22.04 -2.86
C ILE A 137 1.70 22.56 -3.93
N ALA A 138 1.73 21.96 -5.12
CA ALA A 138 0.87 22.33 -6.22
C ALA A 138 -0.58 21.84 -5.99
N ALA A 139 -1.55 22.67 -6.35
CA ALA A 139 -2.97 22.28 -6.35
C ALA A 139 -3.35 21.77 -7.74
N VAL A 140 -3.41 20.45 -7.92
CA VAL A 140 -3.60 19.80 -9.22
C VAL A 140 -5.05 19.37 -9.47
N GLY A 141 -5.97 20.27 -9.32
CA GLY A 141 -7.38 20.07 -9.61
C GLY A 141 -8.31 20.55 -8.51
N ASN A 142 -9.49 20.96 -8.94
CA ASN A 142 -10.58 21.47 -8.09
C ASN A 142 -11.88 20.82 -8.56
N GLY A 143 -12.17 19.61 -8.15
CA GLY A 143 -13.37 18.90 -8.60
C GLY A 143 -13.07 17.49 -9.08
N PRO A 144 -13.86 16.96 -10.02
CA PRO A 144 -13.69 15.59 -10.50
C PRO A 144 -12.50 15.42 -11.44
N ASP A 145 -11.98 16.51 -12.00
CA ASP A 145 -10.93 16.45 -13.02
C ASP A 145 -9.58 16.88 -12.42
N VAL A 146 -8.55 16.10 -12.67
CA VAL A 146 -7.16 16.40 -12.30
C VAL A 146 -6.52 17.26 -13.38
N ASP A 147 -5.82 18.31 -12.99
CA ASP A 147 -4.98 19.11 -13.87
C ASP A 147 -3.70 18.31 -14.19
N LEU A 148 -3.75 17.60 -15.32
CA LEU A 148 -2.65 16.75 -15.76
C LEU A 148 -1.45 17.55 -16.23
N GLU A 149 -1.64 18.76 -16.76
CA GLU A 149 -0.53 19.62 -17.21
C GLU A 149 0.27 20.09 -16.01
N GLU A 150 -0.41 20.59 -14.98
CA GLU A 150 0.24 20.99 -13.72
C GLU A 150 0.90 19.79 -13.04
N LEU A 151 0.23 18.62 -12.99
CA LEU A 151 0.80 17.42 -12.39
C LEU A 151 2.05 16.93 -13.13
N LEU A 152 2.08 17.01 -14.47
CA LEU A 152 3.26 16.69 -15.28
C LEU A 152 4.39 17.70 -15.04
N SER A 153 4.06 18.97 -14.85
CA SER A 153 5.03 20.03 -14.52
C SER A 153 5.72 19.77 -13.18
N VAL A 154 4.96 19.31 -12.17
CA VAL A 154 5.48 18.91 -10.85
C VAL A 154 6.38 17.69 -10.93
N ASN A 155 6.11 16.77 -11.85
CA ASN A 155 6.87 15.54 -12.11
C ASN A 155 7.21 14.74 -10.83
N PRO A 156 6.20 14.29 -10.05
CA PRO A 156 6.44 13.54 -8.82
C PRO A 156 7.00 12.14 -9.11
N ASP A 157 7.76 11.56 -8.17
CA ASP A 157 8.26 10.18 -8.29
C ASP A 157 7.11 9.16 -8.35
N VAL A 158 6.01 9.45 -7.65
CA VAL A 158 4.81 8.62 -7.63
C VAL A 158 3.55 9.45 -7.42
N VAL A 159 2.46 9.04 -8.06
CA VAL A 159 1.11 9.57 -7.84
C VAL A 159 0.30 8.54 -7.07
N THR A 160 -0.26 8.91 -5.93
CA THR A 160 -1.21 8.07 -5.20
C THR A 160 -2.63 8.49 -5.55
N THR A 161 -3.45 7.54 -5.98
CA THR A 161 -4.84 7.77 -6.39
C THR A 161 -5.74 6.64 -5.93
N PHE A 162 -7.03 6.75 -6.18
CA PHE A 162 -8.00 5.68 -6.04
C PHE A 162 -8.68 5.43 -7.38
N ALA A 163 -9.32 4.28 -7.55
CA ALA A 163 -10.09 3.95 -8.74
C ALA A 163 -11.47 3.41 -8.35
N MET A 164 -12.47 3.65 -9.20
CA MET A 164 -13.86 3.20 -8.97
C MET A 164 -14.35 2.24 -10.05
N GLY A 165 -13.48 1.89 -11.01
CA GLY A 165 -13.81 1.03 -12.14
C GLY A 165 -14.67 1.70 -13.22
N LYS A 166 -14.71 3.03 -13.23
CA LYS A 166 -15.46 3.81 -14.22
C LYS A 166 -14.49 4.66 -15.02
N SER A 167 -14.26 4.29 -16.27
CA SER A 167 -13.28 4.93 -17.16
C SER A 167 -13.43 6.46 -17.29
N THR A 168 -14.63 7.00 -17.04
CA THR A 168 -14.90 8.44 -17.09
C THR A 168 -14.60 9.19 -15.79
N LYS A 169 -14.19 8.45 -14.71
CA LYS A 169 -13.93 9.02 -13.38
C LYS A 169 -12.60 8.56 -12.78
N ASP A 170 -11.91 7.68 -13.46
CA ASP A 170 -10.67 7.08 -12.98
C ASP A 170 -9.48 7.66 -13.74
N ASP A 171 -8.76 8.56 -13.11
CA ASP A 171 -7.60 9.25 -13.70
C ASP A 171 -6.41 8.32 -13.93
N TYR A 172 -6.37 7.17 -13.26
CA TYR A 172 -5.21 6.29 -13.27
C TYR A 172 -4.80 5.82 -14.67
N GLN A 173 -5.77 5.61 -15.60
CA GLN A 173 -5.47 5.18 -16.97
C GLN A 173 -4.74 6.27 -17.75
N GLN A 174 -5.14 7.52 -17.58
CA GLN A 174 -4.48 8.66 -18.20
C GLN A 174 -3.07 8.85 -17.61
N LEU A 175 -2.93 8.75 -16.29
CA LEU A 175 -1.63 8.85 -15.61
C LEU A 175 -0.65 7.78 -16.11
N LEU A 176 -1.11 6.53 -16.23
CA LEU A 176 -0.32 5.43 -16.78
C LEU A 176 0.07 5.67 -18.25
N SER A 177 -0.84 6.19 -19.07
CA SER A 177 -0.57 6.50 -20.48
C SER A 177 0.46 7.62 -20.66
N LEU A 178 0.55 8.50 -19.67
CA LEU A 178 1.56 9.56 -19.58
C LEU A 178 2.90 9.09 -18.99
N GLY A 179 3.00 7.79 -18.65
CA GLY A 179 4.22 7.20 -18.08
C GLY A 179 4.43 7.51 -16.59
N MET A 180 3.43 8.07 -15.91
CA MET A 180 3.52 8.38 -14.48
C MET A 180 3.35 7.11 -13.65
N LYS A 181 4.21 6.91 -12.65
CA LYS A 181 4.07 5.83 -11.70
C LYS A 181 2.86 6.12 -10.79
N THR A 182 1.87 5.25 -10.85
CA THR A 182 0.56 5.50 -10.24
C THR A 182 0.20 4.36 -9.31
N LEU A 183 0.18 4.63 -8.01
CA LEU A 183 -0.18 3.69 -6.96
C LEU A 183 -1.66 3.84 -6.60
N ILE A 184 -2.43 2.77 -6.80
CA ILE A 184 -3.86 2.74 -6.48
C ILE A 184 -4.04 2.33 -5.02
N PHE A 185 -4.66 3.20 -4.24
CA PHE A 185 -5.13 2.93 -2.90
C PHE A 185 -6.60 2.48 -2.93
N SER A 186 -6.89 1.40 -2.25
CA SER A 186 -8.24 0.81 -2.19
C SER A 186 -8.69 0.62 -0.74
N ASP A 187 -8.20 1.47 0.17
CA ASP A 187 -8.55 1.48 1.58
C ASP A 187 -10.06 1.59 1.81
N TYR A 188 -10.77 2.32 0.94
CA TYR A 188 -12.22 2.44 0.98
C TYR A 188 -12.98 1.12 0.69
N MET A 189 -12.29 0.11 0.10
CA MET A 189 -12.84 -1.22 -0.15
C MET A 189 -12.81 -2.13 1.08
N GLU A 190 -12.05 -1.75 2.12
CA GLU A 190 -11.99 -2.52 3.35
C GLU A 190 -13.27 -2.36 4.16
N GLU A 191 -13.76 -3.48 4.69
CA GLU A 191 -15.02 -3.53 5.42
C GLU A 191 -14.87 -3.09 6.89
N THR A 192 -13.66 -3.16 7.43
CA THR A 192 -13.36 -2.85 8.83
C THR A 192 -12.48 -1.62 8.96
N PRO A 193 -12.60 -0.84 10.05
CA PRO A 193 -11.71 0.28 10.31
C PRO A 193 -10.25 -0.13 10.44
N LEU A 194 -9.97 -1.29 11.03
CA LEU A 194 -8.60 -1.81 11.13
C LEU A 194 -8.04 -2.18 9.76
N GLY A 195 -8.86 -2.81 8.88
CA GLY A 195 -8.43 -3.06 7.49
C GLY A 195 -8.08 -1.79 6.75
N ARG A 196 -8.87 -0.71 6.91
CA ARG A 196 -8.54 0.60 6.32
C ARG A 196 -7.27 1.20 6.90
N ALA A 197 -7.09 1.15 8.22
CA ALA A 197 -5.91 1.67 8.88
C ALA A 197 -4.63 0.92 8.47
N GLU A 198 -4.75 -0.36 8.14
CA GLU A 198 -3.61 -1.20 7.77
C GLU A 198 -2.99 -0.81 6.41
N TRP A 199 -3.69 0.00 5.61
CA TRP A 199 -3.13 0.60 4.38
C TRP A 199 -1.95 1.56 4.64
N ILE A 200 -1.70 1.95 5.90
CA ILE A 200 -0.48 2.66 6.27
C ILE A 200 0.78 1.86 5.91
N LYS A 201 0.70 0.50 5.95
CA LYS A 201 1.79 -0.38 5.55
C LYS A 201 2.09 -0.27 4.06
N VAL A 202 1.07 -0.03 3.22
CA VAL A 202 1.25 0.24 1.78
C VAL A 202 1.93 1.59 1.55
N MET A 203 1.48 2.65 2.25
CA MET A 203 2.10 3.97 2.15
C MET A 203 3.57 3.96 2.57
N ALA A 204 3.90 3.18 3.60
CA ALA A 204 5.25 3.07 4.14
C ALA A 204 6.25 2.46 3.16
N LEU A 205 5.81 1.60 2.22
CA LEU A 205 6.66 1.03 1.18
C LEU A 205 7.31 2.09 0.30
N LEU A 206 6.67 3.25 0.12
CA LEU A 206 7.23 4.36 -0.65
C LEU A 206 8.48 4.97 0.00
N PHE A 207 8.62 4.82 1.32
CA PHE A 207 9.62 5.53 2.12
C PHE A 207 10.58 4.60 2.88
N ASP A 208 10.51 3.29 2.64
CA ASP A 208 11.25 2.25 3.39
C ASP A 208 11.00 2.34 4.93
N GLN A 209 9.73 2.65 5.31
CA GLN A 209 9.32 2.86 6.70
C GLN A 209 8.39 1.77 7.23
N GLU A 210 8.56 0.53 6.78
CA GLU A 210 7.69 -0.60 7.15
C GLU A 210 7.66 -0.84 8.66
N ALA A 211 8.81 -0.73 9.33
CA ALA A 211 8.90 -0.90 10.78
C ALA A 211 8.11 0.18 11.55
N GLU A 212 8.14 1.41 11.07
CA GLU A 212 7.36 2.52 11.67
C GLU A 212 5.86 2.33 11.43
N ALA A 213 5.47 1.90 10.21
CA ALA A 213 4.08 1.58 9.91
C ALA A 213 3.54 0.46 10.80
N GLU A 214 4.32 -0.58 11.05
CA GLU A 214 3.94 -1.67 11.97
C GLU A 214 3.72 -1.12 13.38
N ARG A 215 4.66 -0.33 13.90
CA ARG A 215 4.55 0.28 15.23
C ARG A 215 3.30 1.17 15.35
N ILE A 216 3.00 1.96 14.33
CA ILE A 216 1.82 2.83 14.31
C ILE A 216 0.54 1.99 14.25
N PHE A 217 0.52 0.96 13.40
CA PHE A 217 -0.63 0.08 13.26
C PHE A 217 -0.93 -0.70 14.54
N ASP A 218 0.09 -1.26 15.19
CA ASP A 218 -0.06 -1.97 16.48
C ASP A 218 -0.64 -1.06 17.58
N ASP A 219 -0.27 0.23 17.59
CA ASP A 219 -0.87 1.19 18.54
C ASP A 219 -2.35 1.44 18.20
N ILE A 220 -2.70 1.59 16.93
CA ILE A 220 -4.09 1.74 16.48
C ILE A 220 -4.91 0.50 16.83
N GLU A 221 -4.40 -0.68 16.51
CA GLU A 221 -5.04 -1.97 16.80
C GLU A 221 -5.35 -2.12 18.29
N ARG A 222 -4.33 -1.93 19.13
CA ARG A 222 -4.46 -2.04 20.59
C ARG A 222 -5.53 -1.09 21.14
N ARG A 223 -5.52 0.17 20.71
CA ARG A 223 -6.49 1.19 21.15
C ARG A 223 -7.91 0.84 20.65
N TYR A 224 -8.03 0.41 19.41
CA TYR A 224 -9.31 0.00 18.84
C TYR A 224 -9.91 -1.19 19.60
N LEU A 225 -9.13 -2.25 19.84
CA LEU A 225 -9.59 -3.44 20.54
C LEU A 225 -9.98 -3.13 21.99
N ALA A 226 -9.22 -2.30 22.70
CA ALA A 226 -9.57 -1.87 24.05
C ALA A 226 -10.92 -1.13 24.10
N LEU A 227 -11.20 -0.26 23.12
CA LEU A 227 -12.49 0.43 23.02
C LEU A 227 -13.64 -0.52 22.67
N THR A 228 -13.37 -1.51 21.85
CA THR A 228 -14.38 -2.57 21.51
C THR A 228 -14.77 -3.37 22.74
N GLU A 229 -13.82 -3.73 23.59
CA GLU A 229 -14.09 -4.42 24.85
C GLU A 229 -14.95 -3.60 25.81
N ILE A 230 -14.67 -2.30 25.92
CA ILE A 230 -15.49 -1.37 26.74
C ILE A 230 -16.91 -1.29 26.17
N SER A 231 -17.04 -1.14 24.85
CA SER A 231 -18.34 -1.05 24.19
C SER A 231 -19.18 -2.34 24.32
N ALA A 232 -18.52 -3.50 24.31
CA ALA A 232 -19.20 -4.79 24.47
C ALA A 232 -19.88 -4.95 25.84
N LYS A 233 -19.35 -4.26 26.87
CA LYS A 233 -19.88 -4.31 28.25
C LYS A 233 -21.02 -3.31 28.51
N LEU A 234 -21.36 -2.46 27.55
CA LEU A 234 -22.44 -1.50 27.71
C LEU A 234 -23.80 -2.20 27.59
N GLU A 235 -24.63 -2.08 28.63
CA GLU A 235 -26.00 -2.60 28.63
C GLU A 235 -26.92 -1.82 27.68
N VAL A 236 -26.71 -0.51 27.58
CA VAL A 236 -27.45 0.38 26.69
C VAL A 236 -26.53 0.91 25.61
N LYS A 237 -26.84 0.60 24.36
CA LYS A 237 -26.11 1.09 23.19
C LYS A 237 -26.84 2.31 22.61
N PRO A 238 -26.17 3.46 22.44
CA PRO A 238 -26.79 4.63 21.84
C PRO A 238 -27.10 4.37 20.36
N SER A 239 -28.27 4.83 19.91
CA SER A 239 -28.61 4.86 18.49
C SER A 239 -27.89 6.04 17.82
N VAL A 240 -27.31 5.80 16.65
CA VAL A 240 -26.64 6.84 15.85
C VAL A 240 -27.32 6.97 14.49
N ILE A 241 -27.66 8.20 14.13
CA ILE A 241 -28.16 8.53 12.79
C ILE A 241 -27.02 9.18 12.03
N MET A 242 -26.65 8.56 10.91
CA MET A 242 -25.67 9.12 9.97
C MET A 242 -26.36 9.57 8.70
N GLY A 243 -26.02 10.75 8.23
CA GLY A 243 -26.51 11.26 6.96
C GLY A 243 -25.79 12.54 6.57
N SER A 244 -25.73 12.83 5.25
CA SER A 244 -25.32 14.12 4.75
C SER A 244 -26.59 14.91 4.36
N SER A 245 -26.71 16.16 4.77
CA SER A 245 -27.71 17.08 4.24
C SER A 245 -27.10 17.81 3.05
N SER A 246 -27.40 17.33 1.84
CA SER A 246 -27.11 18.09 0.62
C SER A 246 -28.40 18.65 0.04
N GLY A 247 -28.57 19.98 0.10
CA GLY A 247 -29.74 20.65 -0.45
C GLY A 247 -31.04 20.40 0.34
N THR A 248 -32.19 20.50 -0.35
CA THR A 248 -33.54 20.38 0.22
C THR A 248 -33.98 18.93 0.50
N SER A 249 -33.20 17.93 0.18
CA SER A 249 -33.55 16.52 0.38
C SER A 249 -32.79 15.94 1.57
N ARG A 250 -33.53 15.66 2.65
CA ARG A 250 -33.01 14.88 3.79
C ARG A 250 -33.08 13.39 3.44
N HIS A 251 -32.00 12.80 2.98
CA HIS A 251 -31.90 11.35 2.94
C HIS A 251 -31.57 10.84 4.34
N LEU A 252 -32.58 10.36 5.05
CA LEU A 252 -32.38 9.55 6.26
C LEU A 252 -31.75 8.23 5.81
N CYS A 253 -30.48 8.04 6.11
CA CYS A 253 -29.90 6.71 6.06
C CYS A 253 -30.52 5.85 7.15
N HIS A 254 -30.91 4.63 6.80
CA HIS A 254 -31.53 3.64 7.66
C HIS A 254 -30.87 3.57 9.05
N GLN A 255 -31.71 3.48 10.08
CA GLN A 255 -31.34 3.13 11.43
C GLN A 255 -30.65 1.76 11.39
N LEU A 256 -29.32 1.75 11.44
CA LEU A 256 -28.56 0.51 11.48
C LEU A 256 -28.40 0.12 12.94
N GLU A 257 -29.21 -0.82 13.38
CA GLU A 257 -29.03 -1.56 14.64
C GLU A 257 -27.86 -2.54 14.45
N SER A 258 -26.64 -2.04 14.35
CA SER A 258 -25.43 -2.88 14.40
C SER A 258 -24.60 -2.47 15.61
N PRO A 259 -24.25 -3.41 16.48
CA PRO A 259 -23.36 -3.15 17.62
C PRO A 259 -22.00 -2.61 17.20
N PHE A 260 -21.58 -2.85 15.96
CA PHE A 260 -20.31 -2.41 15.42
C PHE A 260 -20.30 -0.92 14.99
N ILE A 261 -21.37 -0.41 14.39
CA ILE A 261 -21.41 0.94 13.83
C ILE A 261 -21.35 2.02 14.92
N THR A 262 -22.01 1.79 16.06
CA THR A 262 -22.05 2.76 17.17
C THR A 262 -20.68 2.94 17.81
N THR A 263 -19.88 1.89 17.87
CA THR A 263 -18.51 1.91 18.42
C THR A 263 -17.55 2.53 17.42
N GLU A 264 -17.69 2.22 16.14
CA GLU A 264 -16.80 2.66 15.05
C GLU A 264 -16.81 4.18 14.86
N ILE A 265 -17.96 4.82 14.88
CA ILE A 265 -18.07 6.28 14.66
C ILE A 265 -17.37 7.06 15.76
N ARG A 266 -17.51 6.66 17.01
CA ARG A 266 -16.85 7.32 18.13
C ARG A 266 -15.33 7.11 18.09
N ILE A 267 -14.88 5.93 17.68
CA ILE A 267 -13.46 5.57 17.53
C ILE A 267 -12.85 6.34 16.36
N ILE A 268 -13.52 6.39 15.22
CA ILE A 268 -13.04 7.14 14.04
C ILE A 268 -12.89 8.62 14.39
N GLN A 269 -13.85 9.24 15.05
CA GLN A 269 -13.76 10.65 15.44
C GLN A 269 -12.66 10.93 16.46
N GLN A 270 -12.37 10.00 17.37
CA GLN A 270 -11.26 10.15 18.33
C GLN A 270 -9.90 9.80 17.72
N THR A 271 -9.87 8.89 16.76
CA THR A 271 -8.63 8.48 16.06
C THR A 271 -8.20 9.51 15.02
N ILE A 272 -9.16 10.22 14.40
CA ILE A 272 -8.89 11.28 13.41
C ILE A 272 -8.55 12.63 14.08
N ARG A 273 -8.90 12.82 15.35
CA ARG A 273 -8.61 14.07 16.10
C ARG A 273 -7.22 14.11 16.74
N ILE A 274 -6.31 13.27 16.34
CA ILE A 274 -4.92 13.33 16.88
C ILE A 274 -3.99 13.79 15.76
#